data_7a003b455f968ecfdb0110e001cca709
#
_entry.id   7a003b455f968ecfdb0110e001cca709
#
_cell.length_a   1.000
_cell.length_b   1.000
_cell.length_c   1.000
_cell.angle_alpha   90.00
_cell.angle_beta   90.00
_cell.angle_gamma   90.00
#
_symmetry.space_group_name_H-M   'P 1'
#
loop_
_entity.id
_entity.type
_entity.pdbx_description
1 polymer ?
#
loop_
_entity_poly.entity_id
_entity_poly.type
_entity_poly.pdbx_seq_one_letter_code
_entity_poly.pdbx_strand_id
1 'polypeptide(L)'
;MNKRNEMMKTIGITGGVGAGKSKILAYIQTHCNCRILLADEAAHKVCEPGNPCYNALVRLLGTDTLEEDGQINRQKMAAKIFADHKLLEAINAVIHPAVKSYILQEIEAEREAGKIDAFFVEAALLIEEGYGELLDELWYIFAQKEVRRKRLMQDRGYSEEKVEQIFASQLSEEEFRCHCKVVIDNSADLGDTYRQIDERLKEAGLSR
;
A
#
# COMPACT_ATOMS: atom_id res chain seq x y z
N MET A 1 -37.75 -3.09 4.49
CA MET A 1 -36.97 -1.88 4.79
C MET A 1 -35.50 -2.24 4.66
N ASN A 2 -34.86 -1.76 3.58
CA ASN A 2 -33.48 -2.12 3.24
C ASN A 2 -32.47 -1.41 4.17
N LYS A 3 -31.83 -2.17 5.05
CA LYS A 3 -30.70 -1.73 5.92
C LYS A 3 -29.35 -1.70 5.15
N ARG A 4 -29.32 -1.22 3.91
CA ARG A 4 -28.08 -1.13 3.10
C ARG A 4 -27.82 0.31 2.69
N ASN A 5 -27.74 1.22 3.65
CA ASN A 5 -27.27 2.58 3.40
C ASN A 5 -26.16 2.97 4.39
N GLU A 6 -25.39 2.00 4.87
CA GLU A 6 -24.08 2.28 5.47
C GLU A 6 -23.11 2.42 4.31
N MET A 7 -22.54 3.60 4.14
CA MET A 7 -21.56 3.88 3.08
C MET A 7 -20.38 2.91 3.23
N MET A 8 -19.96 2.31 2.11
CA MET A 8 -18.74 1.50 2.03
C MET A 8 -17.58 2.17 2.77
N LYS A 9 -16.98 1.47 3.71
CA LYS A 9 -15.80 1.96 4.46
C LYS A 9 -14.54 1.93 3.60
N THR A 10 -13.72 2.97 3.71
CA THR A 10 -12.41 3.05 3.05
C THR A 10 -11.30 3.03 4.09
N ILE A 11 -10.43 2.02 4.04
CA ILE A 11 -9.44 1.76 5.07
C ILE A 11 -8.05 1.62 4.45
N GLY A 12 -7.10 2.43 4.93
CA GLY A 12 -5.70 2.32 4.54
C GLY A 12 -4.94 1.37 5.46
N ILE A 13 -4.19 0.45 4.87
CA ILE A 13 -3.31 -0.48 5.58
C ILE A 13 -1.87 -0.06 5.34
N THR A 14 -1.18 0.39 6.38
CA THR A 14 0.22 0.79 6.33
C THR A 14 1.05 0.08 7.39
N GLY A 15 2.35 0.29 7.34
CA GLY A 15 3.30 -0.29 8.30
C GLY A 15 4.60 -0.68 7.64
N GLY A 16 5.63 -0.81 8.46
CA GLY A 16 6.99 -1.03 7.99
C GLY A 16 7.17 -2.34 7.22
N VAL A 17 8.22 -2.38 6.43
CA VAL A 17 8.63 -3.60 5.71
C VAL A 17 8.92 -4.71 6.71
N GLY A 18 8.42 -5.91 6.47
CA GLY A 18 8.53 -7.05 7.41
C GLY A 18 7.43 -7.10 8.49
N ALA A 19 6.50 -6.12 8.55
CA ALA A 19 5.40 -6.13 9.52
C ALA A 19 4.35 -7.24 9.25
N GLY A 20 4.31 -7.81 8.04
CA GLY A 20 3.42 -8.94 7.71
C GLY A 20 2.07 -8.52 7.11
N LYS A 21 1.97 -7.32 6.53
CA LYS A 21 0.74 -6.79 5.91
C LYS A 21 0.04 -7.76 4.98
N SER A 22 0.78 -8.46 4.11
CA SER A 22 0.20 -9.38 3.12
C SER A 22 -0.58 -10.54 3.76
N LYS A 23 -0.12 -11.08 4.90
CA LYS A 23 -0.83 -12.14 5.64
C LYS A 23 -2.12 -11.60 6.26
N ILE A 24 -2.08 -10.39 6.77
CA ILE A 24 -3.23 -9.70 7.36
C ILE A 24 -4.28 -9.39 6.30
N LEU A 25 -3.86 -8.88 5.13
CA LEU A 25 -4.76 -8.61 4.02
C LEU A 25 -5.42 -9.89 3.50
N ALA A 26 -4.69 -10.99 3.38
CA ALA A 26 -5.25 -12.29 3.01
C ALA A 26 -6.30 -12.77 4.03
N TYR A 27 -6.07 -12.55 5.32
CA TYR A 27 -7.05 -12.86 6.38
C TYR A 27 -8.31 -11.99 6.25
N ILE A 28 -8.16 -10.67 6.13
CA ILE A 28 -9.27 -9.72 5.95
C ILE A 28 -10.13 -10.10 4.74
N GLN A 29 -9.51 -10.45 3.62
CA GLN A 29 -10.22 -10.82 2.39
C GLN A 29 -11.17 -12.01 2.56
N THR A 30 -10.85 -12.93 3.46
CA THR A 30 -11.70 -14.10 3.74
C THR A 30 -12.77 -13.84 4.80
N HIS A 31 -12.64 -12.79 5.62
CA HIS A 31 -13.51 -12.48 6.74
C HIS A 31 -14.36 -11.21 6.56
N CYS A 32 -14.12 -10.46 5.51
CA CYS A 32 -14.83 -9.24 5.16
C CYS A 32 -15.31 -9.29 3.69
N ASN A 33 -16.50 -8.74 3.42
CA ASN A 33 -16.95 -8.53 2.04
C ASN A 33 -16.28 -7.25 1.51
N CYS A 34 -15.06 -7.37 1.01
CA CYS A 34 -14.23 -6.22 0.65
C CYS A 34 -13.47 -6.42 -0.65
N ARG A 35 -12.99 -5.30 -1.18
CA ARG A 35 -11.94 -5.23 -2.19
C ARG A 35 -10.66 -4.73 -1.55
N ILE A 36 -9.54 -5.30 -1.95
CA ILE A 36 -8.19 -4.86 -1.56
C ILE A 36 -7.48 -4.37 -2.82
N LEU A 37 -6.91 -3.18 -2.76
CA LEU A 37 -6.06 -2.61 -3.80
C LEU A 37 -4.68 -2.32 -3.23
N LEU A 38 -3.66 -2.90 -3.86
CA LEU A 38 -2.26 -2.62 -3.53
C LEU A 38 -1.78 -1.42 -4.35
N ALA A 39 -1.21 -0.42 -3.71
CA ALA A 39 -0.71 0.77 -4.41
C ALA A 39 0.40 0.44 -5.41
N ASP A 40 1.18 -0.61 -5.16
CA ASP A 40 2.18 -1.10 -6.11
C ASP A 40 1.53 -1.64 -7.40
N GLU A 41 0.38 -2.32 -7.31
CA GLU A 41 -0.40 -2.76 -8.47
C GLU A 41 -1.02 -1.57 -9.22
N ALA A 42 -1.54 -0.58 -8.48
CA ALA A 42 -2.03 0.66 -9.05
C ALA A 42 -0.92 1.42 -9.79
N ALA A 43 0.31 1.48 -9.22
CA ALA A 43 1.46 2.09 -9.87
C ALA A 43 1.81 1.37 -11.18
N HIS A 44 1.72 0.04 -11.22
CA HIS A 44 1.89 -0.71 -12.46
C HIS A 44 0.85 -0.32 -13.51
N LYS A 45 -0.43 -0.24 -13.08
CA LYS A 45 -1.55 0.09 -13.98
C LYS A 45 -1.41 1.47 -14.62
N VAL A 46 -1.09 2.49 -13.83
CA VAL A 46 -0.93 3.86 -14.36
C VAL A 46 0.28 4.01 -15.28
N CYS A 47 1.26 3.11 -15.17
CA CYS A 47 2.45 3.07 -16.02
C CYS A 47 2.29 2.24 -17.30
N GLU A 48 1.12 1.62 -17.55
CA GLU A 48 0.86 0.88 -18.78
C GLU A 48 0.70 1.83 -19.99
N PRO A 49 1.10 1.38 -21.21
CA PRO A 49 0.90 2.13 -22.44
C PRO A 49 -0.55 2.59 -22.60
N GLY A 50 -0.73 3.83 -23.06
CA GLY A 50 -2.06 4.44 -23.22
C GLY A 50 -2.50 5.32 -22.05
N ASN A 51 -1.87 5.20 -20.88
CA ASN A 51 -2.15 6.08 -19.74
C ASN A 51 -1.39 7.42 -19.85
N PRO A 52 -1.97 8.53 -19.35
CA PRO A 52 -1.28 9.82 -19.32
C PRO A 52 0.05 9.77 -18.55
N CYS A 53 0.11 9.00 -17.45
CA CYS A 53 1.31 8.80 -16.65
C CYS A 53 2.42 8.13 -17.47
N TYR A 54 2.12 7.08 -18.25
CA TYR A 54 3.07 6.42 -19.14
C TYR A 54 3.76 7.41 -20.09
N ASN A 55 2.98 8.27 -20.76
CA ASN A 55 3.54 9.24 -21.70
C ASN A 55 4.50 10.25 -21.02
N ALA A 56 4.18 10.66 -19.79
CA ALA A 56 5.04 11.53 -19.00
C ALA A 56 6.33 10.83 -18.59
N LEU A 57 6.24 9.56 -18.17
CA LEU A 57 7.41 8.74 -17.80
C LEU A 57 8.34 8.49 -18.99
N VAL A 58 7.80 8.17 -20.17
CA VAL A 58 8.62 7.97 -21.39
C VAL A 58 9.39 9.25 -21.76
N ARG A 59 8.80 10.44 -21.56
CA ARG A 59 9.51 11.71 -21.78
C ARG A 59 10.66 11.93 -20.80
N LEU A 60 10.51 11.50 -19.54
CA LEU A 60 11.56 11.61 -18.53
C LEU A 60 12.66 10.57 -18.71
N LEU A 61 12.27 9.33 -19.01
CA LEU A 61 13.16 8.19 -19.08
C LEU A 61 13.89 8.05 -20.43
N GLY A 62 13.25 8.52 -21.52
CA GLY A 62 13.70 8.28 -22.89
C GLY A 62 13.20 6.95 -23.45
N THR A 63 13.10 6.89 -24.78
CA THR A 63 12.58 5.70 -25.50
C THR A 63 13.51 4.49 -25.44
N ASP A 64 14.78 4.68 -25.09
CA ASP A 64 15.76 3.61 -24.86
C ASP A 64 15.44 2.74 -23.64
N THR A 65 14.54 3.19 -22.77
CA THR A 65 14.02 2.42 -21.64
C THR A 65 12.81 1.55 -21.99
N LEU A 66 12.34 1.57 -23.22
CA LEU A 66 11.20 0.75 -23.63
C LEU A 66 11.65 -0.65 -24.06
N GLU A 67 10.74 -1.59 -23.89
CA GLU A 67 10.78 -2.93 -24.49
C GLU A 67 10.22 -2.87 -25.93
N GLU A 68 10.34 -3.96 -26.67
CA GLU A 68 9.84 -4.08 -28.06
C GLU A 68 8.32 -3.93 -28.15
N ASP A 69 7.59 -4.31 -27.09
CA ASP A 69 6.14 -4.18 -26.98
C ASP A 69 5.69 -2.80 -26.48
N GLY A 70 6.63 -1.88 -26.28
CA GLY A 70 6.38 -0.52 -25.79
C GLY A 70 6.25 -0.38 -24.29
N GLN A 71 6.35 -1.45 -23.50
CA GLN A 71 6.33 -1.35 -22.03
C GLN A 71 7.64 -0.75 -21.52
N ILE A 72 7.57 -0.08 -20.36
CA ILE A 72 8.77 0.44 -19.69
C ILE A 72 9.56 -0.72 -19.09
N ASN A 73 10.81 -0.91 -19.52
CA ASN A 73 11.73 -1.86 -18.91
C ASN A 73 12.12 -1.40 -17.51
N ARG A 74 11.67 -2.13 -16.50
CA ARG A 74 11.87 -1.80 -15.09
C ARG A 74 13.33 -1.83 -14.66
N GLN A 75 14.13 -2.71 -15.24
CA GLN A 75 15.56 -2.79 -14.92
C GLN A 75 16.31 -1.56 -15.45
N LYS A 76 16.03 -1.15 -16.71
CA LYS A 76 16.61 0.07 -17.29
C LYS A 76 16.13 1.32 -16.52
N MET A 77 14.84 1.40 -16.17
CA MET A 77 14.30 2.47 -15.35
C MET A 77 15.00 2.52 -13.98
N ALA A 78 15.10 1.39 -13.28
CA ALA A 78 15.78 1.32 -11.98
C ALA A 78 17.25 1.73 -12.07
N ALA A 79 17.98 1.33 -13.12
CA ALA A 79 19.35 1.73 -13.32
C ALA A 79 19.50 3.24 -13.52
N LYS A 80 18.60 3.89 -14.29
CA LYS A 80 18.60 5.34 -14.46
C LYS A 80 18.27 6.09 -13.16
N ILE A 81 17.27 5.63 -12.43
CA ILE A 81 16.86 6.21 -11.14
C ILE A 81 17.99 6.10 -10.11
N PHE A 82 18.69 4.97 -10.06
CA PHE A 82 19.80 4.75 -9.14
C PHE A 82 20.97 5.71 -9.43
N ALA A 83 21.17 6.08 -10.69
CA ALA A 83 22.23 6.97 -11.11
C ALA A 83 21.88 8.47 -10.97
N ASP A 84 20.59 8.81 -10.91
CA ASP A 84 20.13 10.21 -10.91
C ASP A 84 18.97 10.42 -9.93
N HIS A 85 19.27 10.99 -8.76
CA HIS A 85 18.28 11.28 -7.72
C HIS A 85 17.21 12.31 -8.17
N LYS A 86 17.59 13.28 -9.03
CA LYS A 86 16.62 14.26 -9.55
C LYS A 86 15.62 13.60 -10.49
N LEU A 87 16.07 12.58 -11.24
CA LEU A 87 15.18 11.79 -12.07
C LEU A 87 14.20 10.98 -11.22
N LEU A 88 14.65 10.42 -10.08
CA LEU A 88 13.76 9.73 -9.13
C LEU A 88 12.67 10.68 -8.62
N GLU A 89 13.04 11.90 -8.20
CA GLU A 89 12.07 12.90 -7.73
C GLU A 89 11.06 13.27 -8.82
N ALA A 90 11.54 13.50 -10.06
CA ALA A 90 10.66 13.82 -11.19
C ALA A 90 9.69 12.68 -11.54
N ILE A 91 10.14 11.43 -11.47
CA ILE A 91 9.34 10.24 -11.70
C ILE A 91 8.28 10.10 -10.59
N ASN A 92 8.66 10.26 -9.33
CA ASN A 92 7.75 10.20 -8.20
C ASN A 92 6.67 11.31 -8.28
N ALA A 93 7.05 12.53 -8.69
CA ALA A 93 6.12 13.62 -8.91
C ALA A 93 5.06 13.34 -10.01
N VAL A 94 5.33 12.40 -10.92
CA VAL A 94 4.38 11.95 -11.95
C VAL A 94 3.56 10.74 -11.45
N ILE A 95 4.23 9.75 -10.85
CA ILE A 95 3.59 8.49 -10.47
C ILE A 95 2.64 8.68 -9.27
N HIS A 96 3.06 9.36 -8.19
CA HIS A 96 2.27 9.43 -6.96
C HIS A 96 0.89 10.07 -7.18
N PRO A 97 0.76 11.23 -7.87
CA PRO A 97 -0.57 11.78 -8.16
C PRO A 97 -1.43 10.88 -9.05
N ALA A 98 -0.81 10.19 -10.03
CA ALA A 98 -1.52 9.29 -10.91
C ALA A 98 -2.06 8.07 -10.17
N VAL A 99 -1.26 7.47 -9.28
CA VAL A 99 -1.67 6.35 -8.40
C VAL A 99 -2.81 6.81 -7.49
N LYS A 100 -2.67 7.98 -6.86
CA LYS A 100 -3.70 8.54 -5.97
C LYS A 100 -5.02 8.74 -6.71
N SER A 101 -4.97 9.33 -7.90
CA SER A 101 -6.15 9.51 -8.75
C SER A 101 -6.80 8.18 -9.14
N TYR A 102 -6.00 7.19 -9.53
CA TYR A 102 -6.46 5.85 -9.87
C TYR A 102 -7.16 5.17 -8.67
N ILE A 103 -6.54 5.20 -7.48
CA ILE A 103 -7.13 4.62 -6.27
C ILE A 103 -8.48 5.27 -5.94
N LEU A 104 -8.58 6.61 -6.03
CA LEU A 104 -9.84 7.32 -5.77
C LEU A 104 -10.93 6.98 -6.79
N GLN A 105 -10.57 6.79 -8.06
CA GLN A 105 -11.51 6.34 -9.10
C GLN A 105 -12.02 4.92 -8.82
N GLU A 106 -11.14 4.01 -8.40
CA GLU A 106 -11.52 2.64 -8.05
C GLU A 106 -12.43 2.58 -6.80
N ILE A 107 -12.15 3.42 -5.79
CA ILE A 107 -13.03 3.58 -4.62
C ILE A 107 -14.43 4.06 -5.04
N GLU A 108 -14.50 5.07 -5.89
CA GLU A 108 -15.80 5.62 -6.33
C GLU A 108 -16.58 4.62 -7.17
N ALA A 109 -15.92 3.89 -8.06
CA ALA A 109 -16.54 2.84 -8.85
C ALA A 109 -17.16 1.72 -7.97
N GLU A 110 -16.46 1.31 -6.90
CA GLU A 110 -17.01 0.32 -5.97
C GLU A 110 -18.14 0.89 -5.09
N ARG A 111 -18.06 2.17 -4.74
CA ARG A 111 -19.12 2.88 -4.02
C ARG A 111 -20.40 2.94 -4.86
N GLU A 112 -20.29 3.27 -6.14
CA GLU A 112 -21.41 3.27 -7.08
C GLU A 112 -21.97 1.86 -7.32
N ALA A 113 -21.11 0.85 -7.39
CA ALA A 113 -21.51 -0.54 -7.56
C ALA A 113 -22.28 -1.08 -6.35
N GLY A 114 -21.98 -0.62 -5.13
CA GLY A 114 -22.69 -0.95 -3.89
C GLY A 114 -22.68 -2.43 -3.52
N LYS A 115 -21.63 -3.17 -3.90
CA LYS A 115 -21.55 -4.64 -3.75
C LYS A 115 -20.69 -5.09 -2.59
N ILE A 116 -19.80 -4.23 -2.11
CA ILE A 116 -18.84 -4.49 -1.04
C ILE A 116 -19.10 -3.57 0.15
N ASP A 117 -18.71 -4.03 1.34
CA ASP A 117 -18.89 -3.29 2.58
C ASP A 117 -17.65 -2.45 2.93
N ALA A 118 -16.47 -2.84 2.41
CA ALA A 118 -15.23 -2.11 2.62
C ALA A 118 -14.29 -2.15 1.42
N PHE A 119 -13.49 -1.07 1.28
CA PHE A 119 -12.39 -0.98 0.33
C PHE A 119 -11.09 -0.72 1.09
N PHE A 120 -10.14 -1.64 0.95
CA PHE A 120 -8.83 -1.54 1.60
C PHE A 120 -7.78 -1.09 0.59
N VAL A 121 -6.98 -0.10 0.98
CA VAL A 121 -5.81 0.36 0.22
C VAL A 121 -4.54 0.01 1.00
N GLU A 122 -3.64 -0.76 0.42
CA GLU A 122 -2.33 -1.02 1.02
C GLU A 122 -1.26 -0.22 0.32
N ALA A 123 -0.51 0.58 1.07
CA ALA A 123 0.70 1.23 0.60
C ALA A 123 1.67 1.48 1.75
N ALA A 124 2.96 1.58 1.41
CA ALA A 124 3.99 1.94 2.38
C ALA A 124 3.96 3.43 2.74
N LEU A 125 3.54 4.30 1.83
CA LEU A 125 3.62 5.77 1.93
C LEU A 125 2.24 6.44 2.14
N LEU A 126 1.25 5.74 2.74
CA LEU A 126 -0.10 6.29 2.92
C LEU A 126 -0.12 7.59 3.73
N ILE A 127 0.75 7.69 4.72
CA ILE A 127 0.83 8.84 5.60
C ILE A 127 1.47 10.01 4.86
N GLU A 128 2.63 9.77 4.28
CA GLU A 128 3.43 10.78 3.56
C GLU A 128 2.67 11.35 2.35
N GLU A 129 1.87 10.53 1.69
CA GLU A 129 1.05 10.92 0.54
C GLU A 129 -0.34 11.49 0.94
N GLY A 130 -0.59 11.68 2.25
CA GLY A 130 -1.79 12.34 2.76
C GLY A 130 -3.09 11.55 2.56
N TYR A 131 -3.05 10.23 2.54
CA TYR A 131 -4.26 9.40 2.44
C TYR A 131 -5.14 9.45 3.71
N GLY A 132 -4.60 9.90 4.83
CA GLY A 132 -5.37 10.08 6.06
C GLY A 132 -6.54 11.06 5.97
N GLU A 133 -6.50 11.98 5.00
CA GLU A 133 -7.59 12.92 4.71
C GLU A 133 -8.62 12.38 3.70
N LEU A 134 -8.29 11.27 3.03
CA LEU A 134 -9.07 10.71 1.93
C LEU A 134 -9.79 9.42 2.29
N LEU A 135 -9.24 8.68 3.24
CA LEU A 135 -9.76 7.41 3.72
C LEU A 135 -10.39 7.60 5.10
N ASP A 136 -11.41 6.80 5.42
CA ASP A 136 -12.11 6.89 6.70
C ASP A 136 -11.20 6.55 7.89
N GLU A 137 -10.30 5.58 7.69
CA GLU A 137 -9.36 5.14 8.72
C GLU A 137 -8.00 4.72 8.12
N LEU A 138 -6.93 4.90 8.90
CA LEU A 138 -5.64 4.27 8.65
C LEU A 138 -5.36 3.24 9.75
N TRP A 139 -5.01 2.01 9.33
CA TRP A 139 -4.60 0.93 10.22
C TRP A 139 -3.10 0.72 10.11
N TYR A 140 -2.41 0.85 11.22
CA TYR A 140 -0.98 0.57 11.34
C TYR A 140 -0.76 -0.90 11.70
N ILE A 141 -0.14 -1.65 10.81
CA ILE A 141 0.32 -3.01 11.12
C ILE A 141 1.70 -2.88 11.75
N PHE A 142 1.70 -3.03 13.06
CA PHE A 142 2.91 -2.97 13.88
C PHE A 142 3.54 -4.37 14.00
N ALA A 143 4.85 -4.43 14.00
CA ALA A 143 5.63 -5.53 14.52
C ALA A 143 6.94 -5.00 15.09
N GLN A 144 7.37 -5.54 16.22
CA GLN A 144 8.62 -5.16 16.88
C GLN A 144 9.80 -5.21 15.91
N LYS A 145 10.73 -4.26 16.04
CA LYS A 145 11.89 -4.11 15.15
C LYS A 145 12.65 -5.42 14.98
N GLU A 146 12.87 -6.16 16.07
CA GLU A 146 13.60 -7.43 16.03
C GLU A 146 12.84 -8.55 15.30
N VAL A 147 11.51 -8.57 15.42
CA VAL A 147 10.65 -9.49 14.69
C VAL A 147 10.71 -9.20 13.19
N ARG A 148 10.62 -7.92 12.80
CA ARG A 148 10.75 -7.48 11.41
C ARG A 148 12.13 -7.80 10.85
N ARG A 149 13.22 -7.54 11.60
CA ARG A 149 14.59 -7.88 11.25
C ARG A 149 14.71 -9.37 10.94
N LYS A 150 14.26 -10.22 11.86
CA LYS A 150 14.29 -11.67 11.69
C LYS A 150 13.56 -12.12 10.41
N ARG A 151 12.35 -11.60 10.18
CA ARG A 151 11.57 -11.92 8.97
C ARG A 151 12.29 -11.47 7.69
N LEU A 152 12.88 -10.27 7.67
CA LEU A 152 13.59 -9.76 6.49
C LEU A 152 14.86 -10.56 6.18
N MET A 153 15.61 -10.96 7.20
CA MET A 153 16.82 -11.77 7.01
C MET A 153 16.49 -13.20 6.65
N GLN A 154 15.54 -13.85 7.35
CA GLN A 154 15.21 -15.26 7.14
C GLN A 154 14.34 -15.51 5.92
N ASP A 155 13.28 -14.73 5.73
CA ASP A 155 12.29 -14.98 4.68
C ASP A 155 12.67 -14.35 3.34
N ARG A 156 13.45 -13.23 3.35
CA ARG A 156 13.86 -12.49 2.16
C ARG A 156 15.36 -12.55 1.86
N GLY A 157 16.16 -13.14 2.76
CA GLY A 157 17.61 -13.26 2.59
C GLY A 157 18.35 -11.90 2.58
N TYR A 158 17.78 -10.86 3.22
CA TYR A 158 18.42 -9.54 3.25
C TYR A 158 19.60 -9.53 4.23
N SER A 159 20.68 -8.83 3.87
CA SER A 159 21.79 -8.57 4.79
C SER A 159 21.37 -7.62 5.90
N GLU A 160 22.12 -7.61 7.00
CA GLU A 160 21.85 -6.73 8.13
C GLU A 160 21.94 -5.25 7.73
N GLU A 161 22.94 -4.89 6.91
CA GLU A 161 23.11 -3.52 6.40
C GLU A 161 21.89 -3.07 5.59
N LYS A 162 21.35 -3.95 4.74
CA LYS A 162 20.14 -3.65 3.96
C LYS A 162 18.93 -3.48 4.87
N VAL A 163 18.80 -4.27 5.91
CA VAL A 163 17.70 -4.15 6.89
C VAL A 163 17.78 -2.82 7.63
N GLU A 164 18.98 -2.40 8.09
CA GLU A 164 19.14 -1.11 8.74
C GLU A 164 18.85 0.07 7.80
N GLN A 165 19.26 0.00 6.53
CA GLN A 165 18.91 1.01 5.52
C GLN A 165 17.39 1.11 5.33
N ILE A 166 16.68 -0.02 5.26
CA ILE A 166 15.22 -0.05 5.17
C ILE A 166 14.60 0.61 6.40
N PHE A 167 15.07 0.28 7.60
CA PHE A 167 14.53 0.87 8.83
C PHE A 167 14.78 2.38 8.92
N ALA A 168 15.96 2.83 8.47
CA ALA A 168 16.33 4.25 8.46
C ALA A 168 15.51 5.08 7.46
N SER A 169 14.96 4.46 6.41
CA SER A 169 14.17 5.14 5.36
C SER A 169 12.66 5.16 5.65
N GLN A 170 12.20 4.58 6.75
CA GLN A 170 10.78 4.49 7.10
C GLN A 170 10.43 5.45 8.23
N LEU A 171 9.16 5.81 8.32
CA LEU A 171 8.64 6.52 9.48
C LEU A 171 8.92 5.76 10.78
N SER A 172 9.12 6.49 11.86
CA SER A 172 9.23 5.95 13.21
C SER A 172 7.90 5.34 13.67
N GLU A 173 7.95 4.49 14.69
CA GLU A 173 6.74 3.95 15.31
C GLU A 173 5.83 5.05 15.84
N GLU A 174 6.42 6.10 16.41
CA GLU A 174 5.70 7.24 16.96
C GLU A 174 4.91 7.99 15.87
N GLU A 175 5.52 8.21 14.71
CA GLU A 175 4.87 8.85 13.57
C GLU A 175 3.71 7.99 13.05
N PHE A 176 3.89 6.67 12.89
CA PHE A 176 2.79 5.78 12.53
C PHE A 176 1.63 5.86 13.53
N ARG A 177 1.91 5.81 14.84
CA ARG A 177 0.89 5.87 15.90
C ARG A 177 0.19 7.21 15.96
N CYS A 178 0.86 8.31 15.61
CA CYS A 178 0.26 9.64 15.55
C CYS A 178 -0.80 9.75 14.45
N HIS A 179 -0.57 9.11 13.30
CA HIS A 179 -1.45 9.19 12.13
C HIS A 179 -2.48 8.07 12.03
N CYS A 180 -2.23 6.93 12.67
CA CYS A 180 -3.11 5.76 12.57
C CYS A 180 -3.92 5.57 13.85
N LYS A 181 -5.25 5.65 13.75
CA LYS A 181 -6.16 5.43 14.88
C LYS A 181 -6.18 3.98 15.36
N VAL A 182 -5.91 3.05 14.46
CA VAL A 182 -5.93 1.60 14.70
C VAL A 182 -4.52 1.05 14.60
N VAL A 183 -4.12 0.28 15.59
CA VAL A 183 -2.85 -0.45 15.59
C VAL A 183 -3.14 -1.93 15.76
N ILE A 184 -2.66 -2.74 14.81
CA ILE A 184 -2.72 -4.21 14.88
C ILE A 184 -1.31 -4.71 15.18
N ASP A 185 -1.11 -5.30 16.33
CA ASP A 185 0.20 -5.86 16.72
C ASP A 185 0.37 -7.26 16.14
N ASN A 186 1.33 -7.40 15.23
CA ASN A 186 1.74 -8.65 14.60
C ASN A 186 3.16 -9.08 15.04
N SER A 187 3.52 -8.79 16.28
CA SER A 187 4.82 -9.18 16.82
C SER A 187 4.87 -10.61 17.33
N ALA A 188 3.74 -11.13 17.80
CA ALA A 188 3.63 -12.43 18.47
C ALA A 188 2.97 -13.49 17.56
N ASP A 189 2.04 -14.25 18.10
CA ASP A 189 1.31 -15.30 17.39
C ASP A 189 0.28 -14.74 16.43
N LEU A 190 0.10 -15.40 15.27
CA LEU A 190 -0.89 -15.00 14.27
C LEU A 190 -2.34 -15.08 14.79
N GLY A 191 -2.64 -15.99 15.71
CA GLY A 191 -3.97 -16.09 16.31
C GLY A 191 -4.34 -14.84 17.11
N ASP A 192 -3.37 -14.27 17.83
CA ASP A 192 -3.56 -13.01 18.55
C ASP A 192 -3.77 -11.84 17.57
N THR A 193 -3.03 -11.83 16.48
CA THR A 193 -3.19 -10.83 15.41
C THR A 193 -4.58 -10.93 14.77
N TYR A 194 -5.03 -12.14 14.46
CA TYR A 194 -6.35 -12.37 13.84
C TYR A 194 -7.50 -11.98 14.77
N ARG A 195 -7.39 -12.24 16.08
CA ARG A 195 -8.39 -11.76 17.07
C ARG A 195 -8.50 -10.23 17.05
N GLN A 196 -7.40 -9.50 17.02
CA GLN A 196 -7.42 -8.04 16.92
C GLN A 196 -8.12 -7.58 15.62
N ILE A 197 -7.89 -8.26 14.49
CA ILE A 197 -8.55 -7.94 13.23
C ILE A 197 -10.05 -8.21 13.32
N ASP A 198 -10.47 -9.36 13.87
CA ASP A 198 -11.88 -9.71 14.03
C ASP A 198 -12.63 -8.70 14.92
N GLU A 199 -12.01 -8.27 16.03
CA GLU A 199 -12.56 -7.23 16.89
C GLU A 199 -12.74 -5.92 16.12
N ARG A 200 -11.75 -5.50 15.35
CA ARG A 200 -11.83 -4.26 14.55
C ARG A 200 -12.85 -4.35 13.42
N LEU A 201 -12.92 -5.46 12.71
CA LEU A 201 -13.93 -5.67 11.67
C LEU A 201 -15.35 -5.65 12.28
N LYS A 202 -15.53 -6.24 13.45
CA LYS A 202 -16.81 -6.24 14.18
C LYS A 202 -17.20 -4.82 14.63
N GLU A 203 -16.28 -4.07 15.22
CA GLU A 203 -16.50 -2.67 15.63
C GLU A 203 -16.86 -1.77 14.45
N ALA A 204 -16.25 -2.03 13.27
CA ALA A 204 -16.55 -1.32 12.05
C ALA A 204 -17.84 -1.77 11.33
N GLY A 205 -18.50 -2.83 11.81
CA GLY A 205 -19.68 -3.41 11.16
C GLY A 205 -19.37 -4.23 9.90
N LEU A 206 -18.13 -4.70 9.75
CA LEU A 206 -17.61 -5.34 8.53
C LEU A 206 -17.45 -6.87 8.63
N SER A 207 -17.73 -7.48 9.78
CA SER A 207 -17.66 -8.93 9.96
C SER A 207 -18.73 -9.65 9.12
N ARG A 208 -18.31 -10.74 8.46
CA ARG A 208 -19.23 -11.67 7.77
C ARG A 208 -19.99 -12.52 8.75
#